data_3b827e462b126185e79f18039a2e44c3
#
_entry.id   3b827e462b126185e79f18039a2e44c3
#
_cell.length_a   1.000
_cell.length_b   1.000
_cell.length_c   1.000
_cell.angle_alpha   90.00
_cell.angle_beta   90.00
_cell.angle_gamma   90.00
#
_symmetry.space_group_name_H-M   'P 1'
#
loop_
_entity.id
_entity.type
_entity.pdbx_description
1 polymer ?
#
loop_
_entity_poly.entity_id
_entity_poly.type
_entity_poly.pdbx_seq_one_letter_code
_entity_poly.pdbx_strand_id
1 'polypeptide(L)'
;MELKRFEDLFTAEERDWAHAVIGIIGHVRPDGDCAGSCLGLMHYLKKRLPEAQVQAYLDPISPKFRLLPGLTEALEAKVPAHVNVLFVLDCSDTGRIGAGAELLTHSDVVICLDHHISNTGFGDWQNILPDASSTAEVLYGMMEKEAIELDTATCLYTGLIHDTGVFRHSCTGKATMEAAGYLMSLGVPFTKLINETFYQKTYAENRGLGAVLKDAKRYADDRVIVGIADQKLQAEYGLTPLNLDGIVDQLNLTEGVDCTVFLYETAPGVFKASIRTGEAAAANVIADAFGGGGHARAAGCSLEMDAEEAVKLLLAEIEKQL
;
A
#
# COMPACT_ATOMS: atom_id res chain seq x y z
N MET A 1 0.58 22.07 11.27
CA MET A 1 -0.66 22.22 12.08
C MET A 1 -1.46 20.93 11.98
N GLU A 2 -2.11 20.48 13.06
CA GLU A 2 -2.92 19.24 13.02
C GLU A 2 -4.29 19.55 12.36
N LEU A 3 -4.68 18.72 11.36
CA LEU A 3 -5.93 18.86 10.62
C LEU A 3 -6.84 17.67 10.94
N LYS A 4 -7.95 17.90 11.65
CA LYS A 4 -8.86 16.82 12.06
C LYS A 4 -10.04 16.60 11.11
N ARG A 5 -10.49 17.65 10.43
CA ARG A 5 -11.64 17.61 9.51
C ARG A 5 -11.38 18.51 8.32
N PHE A 6 -11.87 18.17 7.16
CA PHE A 6 -11.75 19.04 5.99
C PHE A 6 -12.44 20.39 6.17
N GLU A 7 -13.54 20.43 6.93
CA GLU A 7 -14.21 21.68 7.27
C GLU A 7 -13.30 22.66 8.04
N ASP A 8 -12.42 22.16 8.91
CA ASP A 8 -11.48 22.98 9.64
C ASP A 8 -10.49 23.66 8.68
N LEU A 9 -10.07 22.95 7.62
CA LEU A 9 -9.22 23.51 6.57
C LEU A 9 -9.95 24.57 5.76
N PHE A 10 -11.18 24.28 5.31
CA PHE A 10 -11.95 25.18 4.47
C PHE A 10 -12.32 26.49 5.19
N THR A 11 -12.40 26.48 6.51
CA THR A 11 -12.74 27.64 7.34
C THR A 11 -11.54 28.37 7.91
N ALA A 12 -10.42 27.68 8.13
CA ALA A 12 -9.22 28.24 8.77
C ALA A 12 -8.37 29.12 7.83
N GLU A 13 -8.42 28.85 6.54
CA GLU A 13 -7.67 29.58 5.53
C GLU A 13 -8.58 30.56 4.78
N GLU A 14 -8.21 31.86 4.77
CA GLU A 14 -8.85 32.88 3.92
C GLU A 14 -8.47 32.66 2.43
N ARG A 15 -8.89 31.51 1.89
CA ARG A 15 -8.60 31.09 0.52
C ARG A 15 -9.89 30.98 -0.28
N ASP A 16 -9.81 31.35 -1.56
CA ASP A 16 -10.89 31.06 -2.51
C ASP A 16 -10.85 29.59 -2.92
N TRP A 17 -11.45 28.74 -2.08
CA TRP A 17 -11.53 27.30 -2.33
C TRP A 17 -12.34 26.94 -3.59
N ALA A 18 -13.28 27.77 -3.97
CA ALA A 18 -14.12 27.53 -5.15
C ALA A 18 -13.31 27.52 -6.46
N HIS A 19 -12.26 28.35 -6.54
CA HIS A 19 -11.42 28.44 -7.74
C HIS A 19 -10.00 27.88 -7.54
N ALA A 20 -9.77 27.16 -6.46
CA ALA A 20 -8.46 26.61 -6.14
C ALA A 20 -8.05 25.51 -7.14
N VAL A 21 -6.75 25.46 -7.47
CA VAL A 21 -6.11 24.34 -8.15
C VAL A 21 -5.55 23.41 -7.08
N ILE A 22 -6.09 22.21 -6.99
CA ILE A 22 -5.78 21.22 -5.95
C ILE A 22 -5.13 19.99 -6.59
N GLY A 23 -3.89 19.71 -6.19
CA GLY A 23 -3.17 18.49 -6.54
C GLY A 23 -3.27 17.44 -5.43
N ILE A 24 -3.35 16.18 -5.81
CA ILE A 24 -3.35 15.03 -4.90
C ILE A 24 -2.32 14.03 -5.41
N ILE A 25 -1.35 13.68 -4.57
CA ILE A 25 -0.27 12.76 -4.91
C ILE A 25 -0.07 11.73 -3.81
N GLY A 26 0.57 10.61 -4.15
CA GLY A 26 0.91 9.55 -3.21
C GLY A 26 2.33 9.04 -3.41
N HIS A 27 2.61 7.85 -2.87
CA HIS A 27 3.94 7.26 -2.96
C HIS A 27 4.23 6.59 -4.31
N VAL A 28 5.54 6.44 -4.63
CA VAL A 28 6.02 5.63 -5.77
C VAL A 28 5.51 4.19 -5.70
N ARG A 29 5.18 3.60 -6.85
CA ARG A 29 4.58 2.24 -6.92
C ARG A 29 3.31 2.13 -6.06
N PRO A 30 2.29 2.94 -6.37
CA PRO A 30 1.08 2.98 -5.57
C PRO A 30 0.44 1.60 -5.42
N ASP A 31 -0.01 1.31 -4.22
CA ASP A 31 -0.81 0.13 -3.90
C ASP A 31 -2.30 0.47 -3.82
N GLY A 32 -3.10 -0.40 -3.17
CA GLY A 32 -4.53 -0.20 -3.08
C GLY A 32 -4.94 0.93 -2.14
N ASP A 33 -4.16 1.20 -1.07
CA ASP A 33 -4.46 2.30 -0.16
C ASP A 33 -4.04 3.64 -0.75
N CYS A 34 -2.84 3.73 -1.30
CA CYS A 34 -2.37 4.93 -1.97
C CYS A 34 -3.32 5.37 -3.10
N ALA A 35 -3.65 4.45 -4.02
CA ALA A 35 -4.55 4.77 -5.13
C ALA A 35 -5.99 5.04 -4.64
N GLY A 36 -6.50 4.22 -3.72
CA GLY A 36 -7.82 4.38 -3.14
C GLY A 36 -7.99 5.70 -2.40
N SER A 37 -6.99 6.08 -1.62
CA SER A 37 -6.97 7.34 -0.88
C SER A 37 -6.89 8.55 -1.82
N CYS A 38 -5.98 8.54 -2.80
CA CYS A 38 -5.84 9.65 -3.75
C CYS A 38 -7.11 9.87 -4.59
N LEU A 39 -7.65 8.79 -5.16
CA LEU A 39 -8.87 8.87 -5.97
C LEU A 39 -10.11 9.16 -5.13
N GLY A 40 -10.20 8.57 -3.93
CA GLY A 40 -11.29 8.84 -3.00
C GLY A 40 -11.36 10.31 -2.59
N LEU A 41 -10.19 10.90 -2.25
CA LEU A 41 -10.13 12.34 -1.95
C LEU A 41 -10.46 13.19 -3.18
N MET A 42 -9.97 12.82 -4.36
CA MET A 42 -10.28 13.53 -5.59
C MET A 42 -11.79 13.61 -5.84
N HIS A 43 -12.51 12.50 -5.76
CA HIS A 43 -13.96 12.46 -5.95
C HIS A 43 -14.70 13.25 -4.86
N TYR A 44 -14.28 13.11 -3.61
CA TYR A 44 -14.86 13.86 -2.49
C TYR A 44 -14.72 15.37 -2.68
N LEU A 45 -13.52 15.85 -3.02
CA LEU A 45 -13.27 17.27 -3.21
C LEU A 45 -13.97 17.83 -4.45
N LYS A 46 -14.04 17.09 -5.57
CA LYS A 46 -14.84 17.48 -6.75
C LYS A 46 -16.32 17.67 -6.41
N LYS A 47 -16.85 16.86 -5.49
CA LYS A 47 -18.23 17.00 -5.00
C LYS A 47 -18.39 18.21 -4.08
N ARG A 48 -17.45 18.43 -3.16
CA ARG A 48 -17.50 19.52 -2.17
C ARG A 48 -17.18 20.89 -2.76
N LEU A 49 -16.33 20.92 -3.77
CA LEU A 49 -15.78 22.12 -4.40
C LEU A 49 -15.97 22.04 -5.93
N PRO A 50 -17.20 22.12 -6.43
CA PRO A 50 -17.49 21.81 -7.84
C PRO A 50 -16.86 22.80 -8.86
N GLU A 51 -16.43 23.98 -8.41
CA GLU A 51 -15.77 24.99 -9.25
C GLU A 51 -14.23 24.91 -9.14
N ALA A 52 -13.69 24.16 -8.17
CA ALA A 52 -12.26 23.94 -8.02
C ALA A 52 -11.72 22.99 -9.09
N GLN A 53 -10.46 23.16 -9.43
CA GLN A 53 -9.73 22.22 -10.30
C GLN A 53 -9.03 21.18 -9.43
N VAL A 54 -9.64 20.00 -9.27
CA VAL A 54 -9.11 18.91 -8.42
C VAL A 54 -8.59 17.78 -9.29
N GLN A 55 -7.31 17.42 -9.13
CA GLN A 55 -6.67 16.37 -9.89
C GLN A 55 -5.72 15.52 -9.04
N ALA A 56 -5.84 14.20 -9.15
CA ALA A 56 -4.86 13.25 -8.62
C ALA A 56 -3.81 12.90 -9.68
N TYR A 57 -2.56 12.73 -9.26
CA TYR A 57 -1.43 12.32 -10.10
C TYR A 57 -0.84 11.06 -9.49
N LEU A 58 -0.83 9.96 -10.25
CA LEU A 58 -0.37 8.66 -9.80
C LEU A 58 0.67 8.08 -10.74
N ASP A 59 1.64 7.40 -10.18
CA ASP A 59 2.53 6.52 -10.94
C ASP A 59 1.77 5.32 -11.52
N PRO A 60 2.31 4.65 -12.56
CA PRO A 60 1.74 3.42 -13.08
C PRO A 60 1.48 2.39 -11.98
N ILE A 61 0.28 1.84 -11.95
CA ILE A 61 -0.20 0.88 -10.97
C ILE A 61 -0.64 -0.43 -11.66
N SER A 62 -0.72 -1.51 -10.88
CA SER A 62 -1.19 -2.80 -11.38
C SER A 62 -2.57 -2.70 -12.05
N PRO A 63 -2.76 -3.33 -13.24
CA PRO A 63 -4.05 -3.34 -13.94
C PRO A 63 -5.23 -3.92 -13.13
N LYS A 64 -4.96 -4.63 -12.04
CA LYS A 64 -6.01 -5.13 -11.13
C LYS A 64 -6.86 -4.01 -10.53
N PHE A 65 -6.31 -2.79 -10.43
CA PHE A 65 -7.01 -1.61 -9.91
C PHE A 65 -7.85 -0.84 -10.94
N ARG A 66 -7.97 -1.35 -12.19
CA ARG A 66 -8.76 -0.70 -13.26
C ARG A 66 -10.23 -0.41 -12.93
N LEU A 67 -10.74 -1.04 -11.87
CA LEU A 67 -12.10 -0.81 -11.37
C LEU A 67 -12.25 0.48 -10.57
N LEU A 68 -11.15 1.12 -10.16
CA LEU A 68 -11.21 2.35 -9.38
C LEU A 68 -11.70 3.51 -10.25
N PRO A 69 -12.78 4.19 -9.87
CA PRO A 69 -13.23 5.41 -10.55
C PRO A 69 -12.11 6.45 -10.59
N GLY A 70 -11.94 7.12 -11.74
CA GLY A 70 -10.93 8.17 -11.92
C GLY A 70 -9.49 7.69 -12.14
N LEU A 71 -9.20 6.38 -12.08
CA LEU A 71 -7.83 5.88 -12.21
C LEU A 71 -7.18 6.27 -13.54
N THR A 72 -7.86 6.08 -14.66
CA THR A 72 -7.32 6.44 -15.99
C THR A 72 -7.03 7.94 -16.07
N GLU A 73 -7.93 8.77 -15.56
CA GLU A 73 -7.74 10.22 -15.48
C GLU A 73 -6.47 10.58 -14.70
N ALA A 74 -6.26 9.97 -13.52
CA ALA A 74 -5.10 10.24 -12.68
C ALA A 74 -3.76 9.77 -13.29
N LEU A 75 -3.77 8.66 -14.03
CA LEU A 75 -2.57 8.13 -14.70
C LEU A 75 -2.18 8.95 -15.95
N GLU A 76 -3.15 9.57 -16.63
CA GLU A 76 -2.94 10.34 -17.86
C GLU A 76 -2.80 11.84 -17.60
N ALA A 77 -3.07 12.29 -16.37
CA ALA A 77 -3.01 13.68 -15.99
C ALA A 77 -1.60 14.24 -16.10
N LYS A 78 -1.50 15.44 -16.69
CA LYS A 78 -0.23 16.19 -16.73
C LYS A 78 -0.08 17.01 -15.47
N VAL A 79 1.05 16.83 -14.79
CA VAL A 79 1.40 17.62 -13.61
C VAL A 79 1.52 19.10 -14.00
N PRO A 80 0.80 20.02 -13.37
CA PRO A 80 0.87 21.45 -13.67
C PRO A 80 2.15 22.06 -13.07
N ALA A 81 2.48 23.26 -13.51
CA ALA A 81 3.64 23.97 -12.98
C ALA A 81 3.47 24.44 -11.53
N HIS A 82 2.21 24.58 -11.06
CA HIS A 82 1.88 25.05 -9.72
C HIS A 82 0.47 24.62 -9.33
N VAL A 83 0.25 24.41 -8.02
CA VAL A 83 -1.07 24.19 -7.42
C VAL A 83 -1.24 25.08 -6.19
N ASN A 84 -2.47 25.48 -5.85
CA ASN A 84 -2.72 26.22 -4.63
C ASN A 84 -2.63 25.34 -3.38
N VAL A 85 -3.11 24.09 -3.49
CA VAL A 85 -3.07 23.13 -2.40
C VAL A 85 -2.59 21.78 -2.92
N LEU A 86 -1.62 21.21 -2.25
CA LEU A 86 -1.12 19.86 -2.53
C LEU A 86 -1.45 18.95 -1.35
N PHE A 87 -2.23 17.91 -1.62
CA PHE A 87 -2.39 16.80 -0.69
C PHE A 87 -1.36 15.71 -1.01
N VAL A 88 -0.60 15.29 -0.01
CA VAL A 88 0.31 14.16 -0.06
C VAL A 88 -0.28 13.07 0.82
N LEU A 89 -0.66 11.95 0.22
CA LEU A 89 -1.39 10.88 0.88
C LEU A 89 -0.55 9.61 0.93
N ASP A 90 -0.66 8.89 2.04
CA ASP A 90 -0.09 7.55 2.20
C ASP A 90 1.42 7.52 1.92
N CYS A 91 2.14 8.51 2.43
CA CYS A 91 3.55 8.68 2.13
C CYS A 91 4.34 9.00 3.40
N SER A 92 5.11 8.03 3.89
CA SER A 92 5.86 8.14 5.15
C SER A 92 6.97 9.19 5.14
N ASP A 93 7.49 9.51 3.97
CA ASP A 93 8.54 10.52 3.79
C ASP A 93 8.52 11.10 2.37
N THR A 94 9.11 12.28 2.20
CA THR A 94 9.12 13.01 0.92
C THR A 94 9.95 12.33 -0.17
N GLY A 95 10.89 11.47 0.17
CA GLY A 95 11.71 10.71 -0.78
C GLY A 95 10.95 9.58 -1.47
N ARG A 96 9.79 9.20 -0.93
CA ARG A 96 8.92 8.18 -1.50
C ARG A 96 7.79 8.74 -2.37
N ILE A 97 7.66 10.05 -2.49
CA ILE A 97 6.62 10.66 -3.32
C ILE A 97 6.82 10.27 -4.79
N GLY A 98 5.72 9.89 -5.45
CA GLY A 98 5.68 9.49 -6.85
C GLY A 98 5.44 10.64 -7.81
N ALA A 99 4.54 10.43 -8.76
CA ALA A 99 4.17 11.42 -9.76
C ALA A 99 3.74 12.74 -9.11
N GLY A 100 4.30 13.85 -9.58
CA GLY A 100 4.02 15.20 -9.05
C GLY A 100 4.89 15.61 -7.86
N ALA A 101 5.96 14.90 -7.53
CA ALA A 101 6.87 15.26 -6.43
C ALA A 101 7.41 16.70 -6.52
N GLU A 102 7.56 17.24 -7.72
CA GLU A 102 7.95 18.63 -7.95
C GLU A 102 6.97 19.65 -7.37
N LEU A 103 5.70 19.28 -7.21
CA LEU A 103 4.68 20.14 -6.62
C LEU A 103 4.93 20.44 -5.14
N LEU A 104 5.76 19.66 -4.42
CA LEU A 104 6.15 19.98 -3.04
C LEU A 104 6.75 21.40 -2.90
N THR A 105 7.48 21.84 -3.92
CA THR A 105 8.10 23.16 -3.96
C THR A 105 7.36 24.15 -4.86
N HIS A 106 6.27 23.71 -5.49
CA HIS A 106 5.45 24.50 -6.40
C HIS A 106 3.96 24.49 -5.98
N SER A 107 3.72 24.54 -4.68
CA SER A 107 2.39 24.69 -4.09
C SER A 107 2.40 25.78 -3.02
N ASP A 108 1.24 26.44 -2.82
CA ASP A 108 1.11 27.45 -1.75
C ASP A 108 0.99 26.80 -0.37
N VAL A 109 0.32 25.63 -0.31
CA VAL A 109 0.11 24.85 0.93
C VAL A 109 0.27 23.37 0.64
N VAL A 110 1.02 22.68 1.49
CA VAL A 110 1.19 21.22 1.49
C VAL A 110 0.48 20.60 2.68
N ILE A 111 -0.36 19.60 2.43
CA ILE A 111 -1.14 18.85 3.43
C ILE A 111 -0.75 17.38 3.38
N CYS A 112 -0.20 16.87 4.48
CA CYS A 112 0.19 15.45 4.62
C CYS A 112 -0.87 14.68 5.41
N LEU A 113 -1.47 13.64 4.82
CA LEU A 113 -2.41 12.76 5.48
C LEU A 113 -1.92 11.31 5.35
N ASP A 114 -1.70 10.64 6.49
CA ASP A 114 -1.00 9.37 6.51
C ASP A 114 -1.34 8.52 7.76
N HIS A 115 -1.06 7.23 7.70
CA HIS A 115 -1.15 6.32 8.84
C HIS A 115 0.18 5.63 9.18
N HIS A 116 1.24 5.88 8.46
CA HIS A 116 2.53 5.23 8.72
C HIS A 116 3.16 5.70 10.03
N ILE A 117 3.52 4.77 10.91
CA ILE A 117 4.20 5.04 12.19
C ILE A 117 5.58 5.70 12.00
N SER A 118 6.21 5.49 10.85
CA SER A 118 7.51 6.07 10.50
C SER A 118 7.42 7.52 10.00
N ASN A 119 6.22 8.03 9.74
CA ASN A 119 6.04 9.40 9.31
C ASN A 119 6.25 10.36 10.48
N THR A 120 7.26 11.21 10.39
CA THR A 120 7.59 12.21 11.41
C THR A 120 6.93 13.57 11.17
N GLY A 121 6.13 13.67 10.12
CA GLY A 121 5.40 14.86 9.72
C GLY A 121 6.17 15.76 8.76
N PHE A 122 5.47 16.22 7.73
CA PHE A 122 5.92 17.25 6.80
C PHE A 122 4.71 18.03 6.25
N GLY A 123 4.99 19.14 5.56
CA GLY A 123 3.95 20.04 5.06
C GLY A 123 3.46 21.04 6.11
N ASP A 124 2.56 21.93 5.67
CA ASP A 124 2.01 23.02 6.49
C ASP A 124 0.92 22.50 7.44
N TRP A 125 0.10 21.56 6.95
CA TRP A 125 -0.92 20.85 7.70
C TRP A 125 -0.70 19.36 7.63
N GLN A 126 -1.09 18.65 8.68
CA GLN A 126 -0.95 17.21 8.73
C GLN A 126 -2.03 16.54 9.58
N ASN A 127 -2.38 15.31 9.20
CA ASN A 127 -3.10 14.38 10.06
C ASN A 127 -2.45 12.99 9.88
N ILE A 128 -1.63 12.61 10.85
CA ILE A 128 -0.92 11.33 10.85
C ILE A 128 -1.47 10.51 11.99
N LEU A 129 -2.16 9.40 11.68
CA LEU A 129 -2.83 8.54 12.64
C LEU A 129 -2.27 7.11 12.58
N PRO A 130 -1.17 6.80 13.30
CA PRO A 130 -0.55 5.47 13.26
C PRO A 130 -1.43 4.31 13.73
N ASP A 131 -2.49 4.60 14.47
CA ASP A 131 -3.46 3.61 14.93
C ASP A 131 -4.58 3.34 13.91
N ALA A 132 -4.68 4.14 12.84
CA ALA A 132 -5.62 3.88 11.75
C ALA A 132 -5.13 2.71 10.90
N SER A 133 -6.06 1.92 10.37
CA SER A 133 -5.75 0.75 9.55
C SER A 133 -5.17 1.10 8.19
N SER A 134 -5.42 2.31 7.71
CA SER A 134 -5.06 2.79 6.37
C SER A 134 -5.23 4.31 6.28
N THR A 135 -4.61 4.93 5.29
CA THR A 135 -4.86 6.34 4.93
C THR A 135 -6.32 6.56 4.49
N ALA A 136 -6.94 5.56 3.87
CA ALA A 136 -8.37 5.61 3.56
C ALA A 136 -9.26 5.71 4.81
N GLU A 137 -8.89 5.07 5.94
CA GLU A 137 -9.58 5.24 7.23
C GLU A 137 -9.40 6.66 7.77
N VAL A 138 -8.18 7.22 7.70
CA VAL A 138 -7.91 8.60 8.09
C VAL A 138 -8.82 9.56 7.33
N LEU A 139 -8.86 9.44 5.99
CA LEU A 139 -9.70 10.26 5.11
C LEU A 139 -11.19 10.11 5.46
N TYR A 140 -11.66 8.87 5.63
CA TYR A 140 -13.05 8.62 6.02
C TYR A 140 -13.41 9.34 7.33
N GLY A 141 -12.50 9.33 8.31
CA GLY A 141 -12.69 10.03 9.58
C GLY A 141 -12.81 11.56 9.44
N MET A 142 -12.18 12.13 8.42
CA MET A 142 -12.15 13.58 8.14
C MET A 142 -13.32 14.07 7.28
N MET A 143 -13.97 13.17 6.50
CA MET A 143 -15.01 13.52 5.53
C MET A 143 -16.38 13.66 6.19
N GLU A 144 -17.19 14.59 5.68
CA GLU A 144 -18.63 14.63 5.95
C GLU A 144 -19.30 13.45 5.26
N LYS A 145 -20.01 12.63 6.03
CA LYS A 145 -20.58 11.36 5.56
C LYS A 145 -21.58 11.57 4.42
N GLU A 146 -22.38 12.63 4.50
CA GLU A 146 -23.41 12.99 3.52
C GLU A 146 -22.85 13.36 2.15
N ALA A 147 -21.57 13.76 2.11
CA ALA A 147 -20.85 14.12 0.89
C ALA A 147 -20.08 12.95 0.26
N ILE A 148 -20.05 11.78 0.92
CA ILE A 148 -19.43 10.58 0.37
C ILE A 148 -20.40 9.93 -0.63
N GLU A 149 -20.06 10.03 -1.91
CA GLU A 149 -20.78 9.34 -2.99
C GLU A 149 -20.15 7.99 -3.34
N LEU A 150 -20.79 7.22 -4.21
CA LEU A 150 -20.38 5.86 -4.57
C LEU A 150 -18.92 5.77 -5.06
N ASP A 151 -18.44 6.72 -5.85
CA ASP A 151 -17.08 6.71 -6.39
C ASP A 151 -16.05 6.93 -5.28
N THR A 152 -16.27 7.90 -4.41
CA THR A 152 -15.47 8.10 -3.18
C THR A 152 -15.47 6.83 -2.32
N ALA A 153 -16.66 6.27 -2.08
CA ALA A 153 -16.82 5.09 -1.26
C ALA A 153 -16.10 3.86 -1.85
N THR A 154 -16.16 3.68 -3.16
CA THR A 154 -15.49 2.57 -3.88
C THR A 154 -13.96 2.67 -3.72
N CYS A 155 -13.42 3.87 -3.87
CA CYS A 155 -11.99 4.13 -3.74
C CYS A 155 -11.51 3.91 -2.29
N LEU A 156 -12.17 4.52 -1.30
CA LEU A 156 -11.81 4.37 0.11
C LEU A 156 -11.95 2.91 0.59
N TYR A 157 -13.02 2.20 0.16
CA TYR A 157 -13.18 0.79 0.49
C TYR A 157 -12.03 -0.07 -0.05
N THR A 158 -11.51 0.28 -1.23
CA THR A 158 -10.35 -0.41 -1.80
C THR A 158 -9.10 -0.19 -0.94
N GLY A 159 -8.85 1.02 -0.46
CA GLY A 159 -7.77 1.30 0.49
C GLY A 159 -7.89 0.45 1.73
N LEU A 160 -9.06 0.48 2.39
CA LEU A 160 -9.32 -0.32 3.60
C LEU A 160 -9.01 -1.81 3.41
N ILE A 161 -9.49 -2.44 2.32
CA ILE A 161 -9.29 -3.89 2.12
C ILE A 161 -7.85 -4.26 1.80
N HIS A 162 -7.09 -3.35 1.18
CA HIS A 162 -5.71 -3.64 0.81
C HIS A 162 -4.79 -3.62 2.02
N ASP A 163 -4.84 -2.61 2.86
CA ASP A 163 -3.99 -2.47 4.05
C ASP A 163 -4.37 -3.42 5.18
N THR A 164 -5.66 -3.74 5.27
CA THR A 164 -6.14 -4.70 6.27
C THR A 164 -6.04 -6.16 5.83
N GLY A 165 -5.59 -6.43 4.61
CA GLY A 165 -5.60 -7.78 4.03
C GLY A 165 -7.01 -8.38 4.04
N VAL A 166 -7.99 -7.61 3.59
CA VAL A 166 -9.43 -7.93 3.67
C VAL A 166 -9.84 -8.20 5.13
N PHE A 167 -9.52 -7.26 6.00
CA PHE A 167 -9.85 -7.25 7.44
C PHE A 167 -9.23 -8.40 8.28
N ARG A 168 -8.10 -8.96 7.81
CA ARG A 168 -7.37 -10.03 8.51
C ARG A 168 -6.21 -9.54 9.36
N HIS A 169 -5.64 -8.39 9.04
CA HIS A 169 -4.48 -7.85 9.74
C HIS A 169 -4.88 -7.23 11.07
N SER A 170 -3.94 -7.22 12.02
CA SER A 170 -4.14 -6.73 13.40
C SER A 170 -4.44 -5.23 13.50
N CYS A 171 -4.18 -4.46 12.44
CA CYS A 171 -4.59 -3.06 12.34
C CYS A 171 -6.10 -2.88 12.15
N THR A 172 -6.84 -3.96 11.82
CA THR A 172 -8.31 -3.92 11.69
C THR A 172 -8.95 -3.69 13.04
N GLY A 173 -9.58 -2.55 13.20
CA GLY A 173 -10.26 -2.17 14.44
C GLY A 173 -11.76 -1.91 14.25
N LYS A 174 -12.39 -1.43 15.33
CA LYS A 174 -13.81 -1.04 15.31
C LYS A 174 -14.06 0.07 14.28
N ALA A 175 -13.22 1.11 14.26
CA ALA A 175 -13.35 2.23 13.34
C ALA A 175 -13.26 1.78 11.87
N THR A 176 -12.33 0.86 11.56
CA THR A 176 -12.18 0.24 10.23
C THR A 176 -13.47 -0.45 9.78
N MET A 177 -14.07 -1.27 10.67
CA MET A 177 -15.30 -2.00 10.36
C MET A 177 -16.52 -1.09 10.24
N GLU A 178 -16.61 -0.03 11.05
CA GLU A 178 -17.65 1.00 10.94
C GLU A 178 -17.54 1.76 9.61
N ALA A 179 -16.32 2.15 9.23
CA ALA A 179 -16.05 2.77 7.92
C ALA A 179 -16.44 1.84 6.77
N ALA A 180 -15.96 0.61 6.78
CA ALA A 180 -16.28 -0.39 5.76
C ALA A 180 -17.78 -0.62 5.63
N GLY A 181 -18.50 -0.81 6.77
CA GLY A 181 -19.94 -1.00 6.78
C GLY A 181 -20.71 0.19 6.21
N TYR A 182 -20.31 1.42 6.56
CA TYR A 182 -20.91 2.61 5.99
C TYR A 182 -20.69 2.70 4.48
N LEU A 183 -19.45 2.54 4.01
CA LEU A 183 -19.11 2.59 2.59
C LEU A 183 -19.89 1.52 1.79
N MET A 184 -20.01 0.30 2.32
CA MET A 184 -20.83 -0.75 1.71
C MET A 184 -22.30 -0.36 1.60
N SER A 185 -22.85 0.38 2.57
CA SER A 185 -24.25 0.82 2.55
C SER A 185 -24.54 1.81 1.39
N LEU A 186 -23.51 2.45 0.84
CA LEU A 186 -23.61 3.31 -0.33
C LEU A 186 -23.62 2.56 -1.68
N GLY A 187 -23.58 1.22 -1.66
CA GLY A 187 -23.68 0.38 -2.85
C GLY A 187 -22.32 -0.03 -3.45
N VAL A 188 -21.23 0.09 -2.72
CA VAL A 188 -19.90 -0.35 -3.17
C VAL A 188 -19.96 -1.80 -3.65
N PRO A 189 -19.44 -2.12 -4.85
CA PRO A 189 -19.42 -3.49 -5.38
C PRO A 189 -18.33 -4.32 -4.71
N PHE A 190 -18.39 -4.43 -3.37
CA PHE A 190 -17.33 -4.95 -2.51
C PHE A 190 -16.86 -6.36 -2.89
N THR A 191 -17.78 -7.26 -3.24
CA THR A 191 -17.40 -8.62 -3.67
C THR A 191 -16.52 -8.59 -4.92
N LYS A 192 -16.87 -7.73 -5.90
CA LYS A 192 -16.10 -7.58 -7.12
C LYS A 192 -14.73 -6.97 -6.84
N LEU A 193 -14.67 -5.92 -6.01
CA LEU A 193 -13.42 -5.27 -5.61
C LEU A 193 -12.48 -6.27 -4.92
N ILE A 194 -12.97 -6.98 -3.90
CA ILE A 194 -12.17 -7.97 -3.18
C ILE A 194 -11.64 -9.04 -4.13
N ASN A 195 -12.51 -9.59 -4.98
CA ASN A 195 -12.09 -10.65 -5.89
C ASN A 195 -11.06 -10.14 -6.91
N GLU A 196 -11.36 -9.06 -7.64
CA GLU A 196 -10.53 -8.63 -8.77
C GLU A 196 -9.26 -7.88 -8.36
N THR A 197 -9.29 -7.16 -7.24
CA THR A 197 -8.11 -6.38 -6.82
C THR A 197 -7.21 -7.12 -5.83
N PHE A 198 -7.74 -8.08 -5.06
CA PHE A 198 -7.00 -8.74 -4.00
C PHE A 198 -6.75 -10.24 -4.29
N TYR A 199 -7.78 -11.02 -4.59
CA TYR A 199 -7.64 -12.48 -4.71
C TYR A 199 -7.37 -13.00 -6.11
N GLN A 200 -7.86 -12.35 -7.15
CA GLN A 200 -7.75 -12.87 -8.51
C GLN A 200 -6.29 -12.89 -8.99
N LYS A 201 -5.88 -14.04 -9.46
CA LYS A 201 -4.56 -14.30 -10.05
C LYS A 201 -4.75 -14.86 -11.45
N THR A 202 -3.81 -14.59 -12.34
CA THR A 202 -3.77 -15.24 -13.65
C THR A 202 -3.47 -16.73 -13.52
N TYR A 203 -3.75 -17.49 -14.57
CA TYR A 203 -3.41 -18.91 -14.59
C TYR A 203 -1.90 -19.15 -14.43
N ALA A 204 -1.06 -18.30 -15.02
CA ALA A 204 0.39 -18.35 -14.89
C ALA A 204 0.83 -18.11 -13.43
N GLU A 205 0.29 -17.07 -12.77
CA GLU A 205 0.58 -16.78 -11.35
C GLU A 205 0.16 -17.94 -10.44
N ASN A 206 -1.01 -18.55 -10.66
CA ASN A 206 -1.45 -19.71 -9.88
C ASN A 206 -0.54 -20.94 -10.09
N ARG A 207 -0.05 -21.16 -11.32
CA ARG A 207 0.91 -22.24 -11.58
C ARG A 207 2.25 -21.99 -10.90
N GLY A 208 2.77 -20.77 -10.98
CA GLY A 208 4.01 -20.39 -10.31
C GLY A 208 3.90 -20.47 -8.78
N LEU A 209 2.79 -20.00 -8.21
CA LEU A 209 2.48 -20.20 -6.79
C LEU A 209 2.49 -21.71 -6.44
N GLY A 210 1.80 -22.54 -7.21
CA GLY A 210 1.78 -23.99 -7.00
C GLY A 210 3.17 -24.64 -7.06
N ALA A 211 4.03 -24.18 -7.97
CA ALA A 211 5.41 -24.66 -8.08
C ALA A 211 6.26 -24.27 -6.86
N VAL A 212 6.18 -22.99 -6.43
CA VAL A 212 6.88 -22.52 -5.23
C VAL A 212 6.42 -23.26 -3.98
N LEU A 213 5.11 -23.45 -3.79
CA LEU A 213 4.56 -24.18 -2.64
C LEU A 213 5.01 -25.66 -2.62
N LYS A 214 5.00 -26.32 -3.79
CA LYS A 214 5.42 -27.72 -3.93
C LYS A 214 6.88 -27.91 -3.53
N ASP A 215 7.76 -26.97 -3.92
CA ASP A 215 9.21 -27.09 -3.74
C ASP A 215 9.71 -26.34 -2.50
N ALA A 216 8.81 -25.67 -1.74
CA ALA A 216 9.13 -25.01 -0.48
C ALA A 216 9.70 -25.99 0.54
N LYS A 217 10.70 -25.55 1.30
CA LYS A 217 11.39 -26.36 2.31
C LYS A 217 11.14 -25.77 3.71
N ARG A 218 11.09 -26.68 4.69
CA ARG A 218 10.97 -26.32 6.11
C ARG A 218 12.31 -26.49 6.82
N TYR A 219 12.57 -25.64 7.81
CA TYR A 219 13.80 -25.56 8.57
C TYR A 219 13.49 -25.24 10.05
N ALA A 220 14.51 -25.31 10.92
CA ALA A 220 14.40 -24.97 12.33
C ALA A 220 13.23 -25.69 13.03
N ASP A 221 13.27 -27.04 13.04
CA ASP A 221 12.21 -27.90 13.58
C ASP A 221 10.80 -27.57 13.01
N ASP A 222 10.77 -27.34 11.69
CA ASP A 222 9.57 -27.01 10.93
C ASP A 222 8.95 -25.63 11.21
N ARG A 223 9.59 -24.79 11.97
CA ARG A 223 9.13 -23.45 12.33
C ARG A 223 9.39 -22.38 11.27
N VAL A 224 10.28 -22.66 10.30
CA VAL A 224 10.60 -21.75 9.20
C VAL A 224 10.26 -22.40 7.87
N ILE A 225 9.57 -21.68 6.98
CA ILE A 225 9.33 -22.10 5.60
C ILE A 225 10.03 -21.17 4.61
N VAL A 226 10.70 -21.74 3.62
CA VAL A 226 11.40 -20.98 2.57
C VAL A 226 10.89 -21.43 1.20
N GLY A 227 10.37 -20.50 0.42
CA GLY A 227 10.04 -20.67 -0.99
C GLY A 227 11.00 -19.89 -1.88
N ILE A 228 11.33 -20.41 -3.06
CA ILE A 228 12.26 -19.77 -4.01
C ILE A 228 11.63 -19.72 -5.39
N ALA A 229 11.73 -18.55 -6.05
CA ALA A 229 11.39 -18.35 -7.45
C ALA A 229 12.61 -17.77 -8.19
N ASP A 230 13.49 -18.64 -8.66
CA ASP A 230 14.62 -18.28 -9.49
C ASP A 230 14.19 -17.87 -10.92
N GLN A 231 15.11 -17.35 -11.73
CA GLN A 231 14.81 -16.96 -13.10
C GLN A 231 14.33 -18.14 -13.97
N LYS A 232 14.77 -19.36 -13.68
CA LYS A 232 14.36 -20.54 -14.40
C LYS A 232 12.88 -20.84 -14.16
N LEU A 233 12.44 -20.84 -12.90
CA LEU A 233 11.03 -21.02 -12.55
C LEU A 233 10.19 -19.88 -13.13
N GLN A 234 10.65 -18.63 -12.99
CA GLN A 234 9.94 -17.47 -13.55
C GLN A 234 9.76 -17.61 -15.07
N ALA A 235 10.81 -18.00 -15.80
CA ALA A 235 10.75 -18.21 -17.25
C ALA A 235 9.85 -19.38 -17.64
N GLU A 236 9.87 -20.49 -16.88
CA GLU A 236 9.03 -21.68 -17.14
C GLU A 236 7.53 -21.35 -17.10
N TYR A 237 7.12 -20.49 -16.18
CA TYR A 237 5.71 -20.08 -16.01
C TYR A 237 5.37 -18.73 -16.66
N GLY A 238 6.31 -18.09 -17.34
CA GLY A 238 6.10 -16.77 -17.97
C GLY A 238 5.84 -15.67 -16.95
N LEU A 239 6.51 -15.72 -15.79
CA LEU A 239 6.38 -14.78 -14.70
C LEU A 239 7.49 -13.73 -14.72
N THR A 240 7.20 -12.61 -14.12
CA THR A 240 8.16 -11.55 -13.79
C THR A 240 8.06 -11.24 -12.29
N PRO A 241 9.01 -10.53 -11.70
CA PRO A 241 8.91 -10.12 -10.29
C PRO A 241 7.60 -9.44 -9.91
N LEU A 242 6.91 -8.80 -10.87
CA LEU A 242 5.60 -8.15 -10.66
C LEU A 242 4.44 -9.16 -10.48
N ASN A 243 4.64 -10.41 -10.89
CA ASN A 243 3.62 -11.48 -10.81
C ASN A 243 3.79 -12.37 -9.58
N LEU A 244 4.76 -12.08 -8.71
CA LEU A 244 5.10 -12.90 -7.55
C LEU A 244 4.45 -12.42 -6.24
N ASP A 245 3.63 -11.38 -6.35
CA ASP A 245 2.92 -10.80 -5.21
C ASP A 245 1.98 -11.80 -4.54
N GLY A 246 1.99 -11.83 -3.19
CA GLY A 246 1.15 -12.70 -2.37
C GLY A 246 1.67 -14.14 -2.21
N ILE A 247 2.79 -14.56 -2.85
CA ILE A 247 3.37 -15.90 -2.64
C ILE A 247 3.85 -16.06 -1.20
N VAL A 248 4.52 -15.06 -0.66
CA VAL A 248 4.99 -15.08 0.74
C VAL A 248 3.83 -15.23 1.73
N ASP A 249 2.71 -14.56 1.45
CA ASP A 249 1.54 -14.60 2.33
C ASP A 249 0.86 -15.97 2.29
N GLN A 250 0.86 -16.63 1.11
CA GLN A 250 0.36 -17.99 0.99
C GLN A 250 1.25 -19.02 1.69
N LEU A 251 2.57 -18.89 1.63
CA LEU A 251 3.52 -19.71 2.40
C LEU A 251 3.29 -19.50 3.90
N ASN A 252 3.05 -18.25 4.33
CA ASN A 252 2.85 -17.86 5.73
C ASN A 252 1.54 -18.43 6.35
N LEU A 253 0.63 -18.96 5.54
CA LEU A 253 -0.56 -19.66 6.02
C LEU A 253 -0.28 -21.13 6.41
N THR A 254 0.96 -21.59 6.28
CA THR A 254 1.32 -22.95 6.67
C THR A 254 1.30 -23.11 8.20
N GLU A 255 0.53 -24.06 8.71
CA GLU A 255 0.40 -24.34 10.14
C GLU A 255 1.76 -24.66 10.78
N GLY A 256 2.03 -24.12 11.97
CA GLY A 256 3.25 -24.35 12.74
C GLY A 256 4.46 -23.54 12.27
N VAL A 257 4.29 -22.62 11.33
CA VAL A 257 5.36 -21.74 10.84
C VAL A 257 5.37 -20.42 11.62
N ASP A 258 6.51 -20.10 12.22
CA ASP A 258 6.75 -18.82 12.91
C ASP A 258 7.38 -17.77 11.99
N CYS A 259 8.16 -18.21 11.00
CA CYS A 259 8.82 -17.34 10.05
C CYS A 259 8.74 -17.89 8.62
N THR A 260 8.43 -17.02 7.69
CA THR A 260 8.33 -17.32 6.26
C THR A 260 9.31 -16.46 5.48
N VAL A 261 10.07 -17.08 4.59
CA VAL A 261 10.95 -16.41 3.65
C VAL A 261 10.54 -16.79 2.23
N PHE A 262 10.32 -15.78 1.39
CA PHE A 262 10.17 -15.96 -0.04
C PHE A 262 11.30 -15.23 -0.76
N LEU A 263 12.17 -16.01 -1.43
CA LEU A 263 13.25 -15.49 -2.26
C LEU A 263 12.83 -15.47 -3.72
N TYR A 264 13.00 -14.36 -4.39
CA TYR A 264 12.81 -14.29 -5.84
C TYR A 264 13.94 -13.52 -6.52
N GLU A 265 14.41 -14.10 -7.62
CA GLU A 265 15.55 -13.55 -8.37
C GLU A 265 15.09 -12.41 -9.28
N THR A 266 15.70 -11.23 -9.11
CA THR A 266 15.38 -10.02 -9.90
C THR A 266 16.36 -9.77 -11.04
N ALA A 267 17.61 -10.23 -10.87
CA ALA A 267 18.66 -10.29 -11.87
C ALA A 267 19.58 -11.47 -11.54
N PRO A 268 20.40 -11.97 -12.47
CA PRO A 268 21.29 -13.11 -12.20
C PRO A 268 22.11 -12.94 -10.93
N GLY A 269 21.87 -13.82 -9.92
CA GLY A 269 22.54 -13.76 -8.62
C GLY A 269 22.07 -12.62 -7.71
N VAL A 270 20.97 -11.94 -8.02
CA VAL A 270 20.37 -10.89 -7.18
C VAL A 270 18.98 -11.33 -6.75
N PHE A 271 18.83 -11.63 -5.47
CA PHE A 271 17.56 -12.05 -4.88
C PHE A 271 16.95 -10.95 -4.02
N LYS A 272 15.64 -10.82 -4.08
CA LYS A 272 14.84 -10.16 -3.06
C LYS A 272 14.27 -11.18 -2.11
N ALA A 273 14.37 -10.89 -0.81
CA ALA A 273 13.74 -11.65 0.25
C ALA A 273 12.51 -10.88 0.75
N SER A 274 11.35 -11.54 0.72
CA SER A 274 10.15 -11.11 1.44
C SER A 274 10.02 -11.98 2.69
N ILE A 275 9.92 -11.34 3.86
CA ILE A 275 9.93 -12.01 5.17
C ILE A 275 8.60 -11.73 5.85
N ARG A 276 7.98 -12.77 6.42
CA ARG A 276 6.81 -12.66 7.31
C ARG A 276 7.10 -13.39 8.60
N THR A 277 6.64 -12.85 9.72
CA THR A 277 6.84 -13.49 11.03
C THR A 277 5.56 -13.46 11.86
N GLY A 278 5.40 -14.50 12.69
CA GLY A 278 4.48 -14.53 13.81
C GLY A 278 5.03 -13.75 15.01
N GLU A 279 4.53 -14.04 16.21
CA GLU A 279 4.95 -13.36 17.45
C GLU A 279 6.38 -13.72 17.89
N ALA A 280 6.88 -14.88 17.48
CA ALA A 280 8.17 -15.43 17.91
C ALA A 280 9.39 -14.70 17.34
N ALA A 281 9.24 -13.94 16.25
CA ALA A 281 10.34 -13.23 15.63
C ALA A 281 9.90 -11.86 15.05
N ALA A 282 10.86 -11.00 14.73
CA ALA A 282 10.65 -9.68 14.16
C ALA A 282 11.29 -9.59 12.76
N ALA A 283 10.45 -9.53 11.73
CA ALA A 283 10.88 -9.53 10.32
C ALA A 283 11.80 -8.34 9.98
N ASN A 284 11.52 -7.16 10.54
CA ASN A 284 12.36 -5.97 10.31
C ASN A 284 13.77 -6.15 10.87
N VAL A 285 13.95 -6.81 12.02
CA VAL A 285 15.28 -7.08 12.61
C VAL A 285 16.07 -8.04 11.71
N ILE A 286 15.41 -9.05 11.15
CA ILE A 286 16.04 -9.98 10.20
C ILE A 286 16.46 -9.24 8.93
N ALA A 287 15.56 -8.42 8.36
CA ALA A 287 15.84 -7.69 7.13
C ALA A 287 16.95 -6.63 7.32
N ASP A 288 16.98 -5.96 8.47
CA ASP A 288 17.96 -4.91 8.79
C ASP A 288 19.40 -5.44 8.81
N ALA A 289 19.60 -6.69 9.24
CA ALA A 289 20.90 -7.37 9.20
C ALA A 289 21.48 -7.48 7.77
N PHE A 290 20.64 -7.32 6.73
CA PHE A 290 21.01 -7.35 5.32
C PHE A 290 20.78 -6.00 4.61
N GLY A 291 20.71 -4.89 5.38
CA GLY A 291 20.49 -3.56 4.82
C GLY A 291 19.08 -3.34 4.25
N GLY A 292 18.13 -4.17 4.67
CA GLY A 292 16.73 -4.07 4.32
C GLY A 292 15.91 -3.28 5.35
N GLY A 293 14.59 -3.52 5.39
CA GLY A 293 13.72 -2.86 6.37
C GLY A 293 12.27 -3.29 6.22
N GLY A 294 11.41 -2.68 7.02
CA GLY A 294 9.97 -2.96 7.06
C GLY A 294 9.40 -2.90 8.46
N HIS A 295 8.28 -3.58 8.64
CA HIS A 295 7.59 -3.68 9.93
C HIS A 295 7.94 -4.98 10.67
N ALA A 296 7.63 -5.05 11.96
CA ALA A 296 7.90 -6.22 12.79
C ALA A 296 7.34 -7.54 12.23
N ARG A 297 6.24 -7.51 11.49
CA ARG A 297 5.59 -8.71 10.92
C ARG A 297 5.82 -8.89 9.41
N ALA A 298 6.31 -7.88 8.71
CA ALA A 298 6.54 -7.90 7.27
C ALA A 298 7.70 -7.00 6.90
N ALA A 299 8.75 -7.57 6.33
CA ALA A 299 9.95 -6.86 5.93
C ALA A 299 10.57 -7.49 4.69
N GLY A 300 11.58 -6.84 4.13
CA GLY A 300 12.32 -7.37 2.98
C GLY A 300 13.71 -6.78 2.85
N CYS A 301 14.58 -7.52 2.18
CA CYS A 301 15.93 -7.10 1.86
C CYS A 301 16.34 -7.58 0.46
N SER A 302 17.50 -7.12 -0.02
CA SER A 302 18.11 -7.57 -1.26
C SER A 302 19.45 -8.25 -0.96
N LEU A 303 19.73 -9.36 -1.66
CA LEU A 303 20.91 -10.20 -1.44
C LEU A 303 21.59 -10.45 -2.80
N GLU A 304 22.88 -10.12 -2.88
CA GLU A 304 23.70 -10.32 -4.08
C GLU A 304 24.55 -11.59 -3.90
N MET A 305 23.91 -12.75 -4.02
CA MET A 305 24.52 -14.08 -3.83
C MET A 305 23.62 -15.17 -4.44
N ASP A 306 24.08 -16.43 -4.46
CA ASP A 306 23.21 -17.54 -4.84
C ASP A 306 22.12 -17.82 -3.81
N ALA A 307 21.08 -18.55 -4.24
CA ALA A 307 19.91 -18.81 -3.39
C ALA A 307 20.26 -19.68 -2.16
N GLU A 308 21.20 -20.63 -2.27
CA GLU A 308 21.56 -21.51 -1.15
C GLU A 308 22.30 -20.75 -0.07
N GLU A 309 23.21 -19.87 -0.45
CA GLU A 309 23.93 -18.99 0.47
C GLU A 309 22.96 -17.99 1.12
N ALA A 310 22.04 -17.39 0.34
CA ALA A 310 21.02 -16.48 0.85
C ALA A 310 20.13 -17.17 1.90
N VAL A 311 19.66 -18.38 1.63
CA VAL A 311 18.87 -19.18 2.59
C VAL A 311 19.67 -19.44 3.86
N LYS A 312 20.93 -19.86 3.74
CA LYS A 312 21.80 -20.16 4.90
C LYS A 312 21.98 -18.95 5.80
N LEU A 313 22.26 -17.79 5.23
CA LEU A 313 22.48 -16.56 5.99
C LEU A 313 21.17 -16.07 6.65
N LEU A 314 20.07 -16.10 5.95
CA LEU A 314 18.75 -15.74 6.50
C LEU A 314 18.35 -16.66 7.65
N LEU A 315 18.53 -17.99 7.50
CA LEU A 315 18.25 -18.95 8.57
C LEU A 315 19.10 -18.68 9.81
N ALA A 316 20.40 -18.41 9.65
CA ALA A 316 21.28 -18.09 10.77
C ALA A 316 20.84 -16.81 11.51
N GLU A 317 20.23 -15.84 10.83
CA GLU A 317 19.68 -14.63 11.47
C GLU A 317 18.34 -14.91 12.16
N ILE A 318 17.49 -15.71 11.53
CA ILE A 318 16.17 -16.11 12.06
C ILE A 318 16.34 -16.94 13.34
N GLU A 319 17.27 -17.91 13.36
CA GLU A 319 17.51 -18.81 14.49
C GLU A 319 17.99 -18.07 15.75
N LYS A 320 18.52 -16.85 15.64
CA LYS A 320 18.85 -16.02 16.82
C LYS A 320 17.63 -15.55 17.59
N GLN A 321 16.44 -15.58 16.96
CA GLN A 321 15.20 -15.11 17.55
C GLN A 321 14.24 -16.24 17.92
N LEU A 322 14.38 -17.43 17.34
CA LEU A 322 13.54 -18.59 17.58
C LEU A 322 14.07 -19.46 18.72
#